data_f6764de8877385e31973318fe5299352
#
_entry.id   f6764de8877385e31973318fe5299352
#
_cell.length_a   1.000
_cell.length_b   1.000
_cell.length_c   1.000
_cell.angle_alpha   90.00
_cell.angle_beta   90.00
_cell.angle_gamma   90.00
#
_symmetry.space_group_name_H-M   'P 1'
#
loop_
_entity.id
_entity.type
_entity.pdbx_description
1 polymer ?
#
loop_
_entity_poly.entity_id
_entity_poly.type
_entity_poly.pdbx_seq_one_letter_code
_entity_poly.pdbx_strand_id
1 'polypeptide(L)'
;MATGLFTSGGLTMDKIKEVTEELLDDHVDDHVDEEIQRCFLKEDPKCFFVFAGAGSGKTRSLIKTLTFLDETLGDWLLTNRKQIAVITYTNAACDEISRRLHYKSIFSVSTIHSFLWELIKNYQSDIKAWVINSINLEIAELEEKQRKSKAGKTSEKRAEDIRKKQERLAKINTVRRFTYNPNGDNVGYDSLNHSEVVKMGSKFICAEDTMQNILISQYPILLIDESQDTKKELVDAIFTVCERHKGKFIVGMFGDTMQRIYQDGKENLSQCIPDDWVKPQKIMNHRSASRIVTLANAIRFTVDTQQQRPRSDAEVGNVRLFIVSSDANKEVTEQRVAEIMSEETGDGEWR
;
A
#
# COMPACT_ATOMS: atom_id res chain seq x y z
N MET A 1 -53.69 -7.59 16.34
CA MET A 1 -53.69 -6.19 16.73
C MET A 1 -52.31 -5.84 17.31
N ALA A 2 -51.51 -5.20 16.54
CA ALA A 2 -50.29 -4.53 17.02
C ALA A 2 -49.97 -3.43 16.00
N THR A 3 -50.45 -2.23 16.29
CA THR A 3 -50.20 -1.01 15.55
C THR A 3 -48.86 -0.44 16.00
N GLY A 4 -47.92 -0.40 15.07
CA GLY A 4 -46.59 0.13 15.27
C GLY A 4 -46.57 1.66 15.19
N LEU A 5 -45.69 2.24 15.93
CA LEU A 5 -45.36 3.67 15.95
C LEU A 5 -44.41 4.01 14.77
N PHE A 6 -44.94 4.68 13.76
CA PHE A 6 -44.16 5.56 12.92
C PHE A 6 -44.27 6.96 13.46
N THR A 7 -43.26 7.41 14.17
CA THR A 7 -43.11 8.84 14.49
C THR A 7 -42.58 9.54 13.25
N SER A 8 -43.43 10.37 12.64
CA SER A 8 -43.11 11.29 11.55
C SER A 8 -42.23 12.43 12.07
N GLY A 9 -40.91 12.23 12.02
CA GLY A 9 -39.95 13.31 12.01
C GLY A 9 -39.90 13.88 10.59
N GLY A 10 -40.75 14.88 10.29
CA GLY A 10 -40.74 15.56 9.00
C GLY A 10 -39.38 16.22 8.74
N LEU A 11 -38.66 15.78 7.73
CA LEU A 11 -37.57 16.55 7.16
C LEU A 11 -38.12 17.88 6.68
N THR A 12 -37.67 18.97 7.26
CA THR A 12 -38.02 20.32 6.79
C THR A 12 -37.42 20.56 5.41
N MET A 13 -38.08 21.39 4.57
CA MET A 13 -37.58 21.71 3.20
C MET A 13 -36.18 22.28 3.22
N ASP A 14 -35.74 22.92 4.30
CA ASP A 14 -34.39 23.44 4.47
C ASP A 14 -33.38 22.30 4.70
N LYS A 15 -33.72 21.28 5.48
CA LYS A 15 -32.88 20.06 5.60
C LYS A 15 -32.80 19.25 4.31
N ILE A 16 -33.90 19.23 3.53
CA ILE A 16 -33.89 18.58 2.22
C ILE A 16 -33.02 19.37 1.23
N LYS A 17 -33.03 20.71 1.27
CA LYS A 17 -32.14 21.53 0.47
C LYS A 17 -30.68 21.41 0.88
N GLU A 18 -30.38 21.44 2.18
CA GLU A 18 -29.05 21.27 2.73
C GLU A 18 -28.45 19.88 2.35
N VAL A 19 -29.25 18.82 2.48
CA VAL A 19 -28.86 17.47 2.05
C VAL A 19 -28.72 17.35 0.53
N THR A 20 -29.54 18.08 -0.27
CA THR A 20 -29.40 18.06 -1.74
C THR A 20 -28.22 18.91 -2.23
N GLU A 21 -27.92 20.04 -1.60
CA GLU A 21 -26.72 20.83 -1.90
C GLU A 21 -25.45 20.09 -1.50
N GLU A 22 -25.43 19.42 -0.34
CA GLU A 22 -24.33 18.54 0.08
C GLU A 22 -24.12 17.33 -0.84
N LEU A 23 -25.20 16.80 -1.44
CA LEU A 23 -25.14 15.70 -2.43
C LEU A 23 -24.63 16.14 -3.81
N LEU A 24 -24.66 17.44 -4.12
CA LEU A 24 -24.21 17.99 -5.40
C LEU A 24 -22.80 18.60 -5.36
N ASP A 25 -22.16 18.63 -4.20
CA ASP A 25 -20.81 19.19 -4.05
C ASP A 25 -19.74 18.17 -4.43
N ASP A 26 -19.23 18.28 -5.65
CA ASP A 26 -18.10 17.48 -6.15
C ASP A 26 -16.74 17.95 -5.58
N HIS A 27 -16.73 19.04 -4.80
CA HIS A 27 -15.54 19.64 -4.18
C HIS A 27 -15.35 19.25 -2.71
N VAL A 28 -16.17 18.33 -2.21
CA VAL A 28 -16.16 17.91 -0.79
C VAL A 28 -14.78 17.43 -0.29
N ASP A 29 -13.92 16.91 -1.16
CA ASP A 29 -12.56 16.45 -0.83
C ASP A 29 -11.47 17.53 -1.03
N ASP A 30 -11.80 18.75 -1.45
CA ASP A 30 -10.78 19.77 -1.74
C ASP A 30 -9.99 20.16 -0.49
N HIS A 31 -10.64 20.20 0.69
CA HIS A 31 -10.00 20.45 1.98
C HIS A 31 -8.96 19.39 2.38
N VAL A 32 -9.06 18.15 1.86
CA VAL A 32 -8.14 17.05 2.17
C VAL A 32 -6.72 17.35 1.68
N ASP A 33 -6.57 17.93 0.49
CA ASP A 33 -5.27 18.29 -0.04
C ASP A 33 -4.63 19.41 0.80
N GLU A 34 -5.40 20.37 1.30
CA GLU A 34 -4.92 21.42 2.23
C GLU A 34 -4.53 20.84 3.59
N GLU A 35 -5.30 19.88 4.12
CA GLU A 35 -4.99 19.20 5.38
C GLU A 35 -3.66 18.43 5.28
N ILE A 36 -3.42 17.75 4.16
CA ILE A 36 -2.14 17.10 3.87
C ILE A 36 -1.00 18.14 3.83
N GLN A 37 -1.18 19.27 3.15
CA GLN A 37 -0.14 20.30 3.05
C GLN A 37 0.23 20.89 4.42
N ARG A 38 -0.75 21.04 5.32
CA ARG A 38 -0.50 21.50 6.70
C ARG A 38 0.42 20.58 7.49
N CYS A 39 0.44 19.28 7.17
CA CYS A 39 1.35 18.33 7.81
C CYS A 39 2.84 18.62 7.58
N PHE A 40 3.18 19.46 6.60
CA PHE A 40 4.56 19.83 6.28
C PHE A 40 4.98 21.20 6.84
N LEU A 41 4.12 21.87 7.62
CA LEU A 41 4.47 23.15 8.25
C LEU A 41 5.60 22.95 9.27
N LYS A 42 6.57 23.87 9.25
CA LYS A 42 7.80 23.78 10.07
C LYS A 42 7.52 23.80 11.58
N GLU A 43 6.45 24.48 11.98
CA GLU A 43 6.08 24.68 13.38
C GLU A 43 5.53 23.41 14.03
N ASP A 44 4.84 22.56 13.26
CA ASP A 44 4.19 21.35 13.76
C ASP A 44 4.11 20.27 12.67
N PRO A 45 5.27 19.73 12.21
CA PRO A 45 5.26 18.70 11.18
C PRO A 45 4.65 17.39 11.69
N LYS A 46 3.72 16.83 10.93
CA LYS A 46 2.97 15.61 11.31
C LYS A 46 3.04 14.54 10.23
N CYS A 47 3.06 13.30 10.66
CA CYS A 47 2.78 12.18 9.78
C CYS A 47 1.27 12.08 9.52
N PHE A 48 0.89 11.47 8.40
CA PHE A 48 -0.52 11.34 8.05
C PHE A 48 -0.83 10.04 7.31
N PHE A 49 -2.10 9.65 7.37
CA PHE A 49 -2.65 8.54 6.61
C PHE A 49 -3.93 8.98 5.89
N VAL A 50 -3.89 9.03 4.57
CA VAL A 50 -5.07 9.37 3.75
C VAL A 50 -5.90 8.12 3.50
N PHE A 51 -7.08 8.08 4.09
CA PHE A 51 -8.09 7.07 3.78
C PHE A 51 -8.77 7.41 2.46
N ALA A 52 -8.55 6.61 1.45
CA ALA A 52 -9.02 6.91 0.11
C ALA A 52 -9.42 5.64 -0.63
N GLY A 53 -10.70 5.45 -0.86
CA GLY A 53 -11.24 4.29 -1.56
C GLY A 53 -10.82 4.20 -3.04
N ALA A 54 -11.25 3.14 -3.72
CA ALA A 54 -11.04 3.00 -5.15
C ALA A 54 -11.63 4.20 -5.90
N GLY A 55 -10.89 4.74 -6.86
CA GLY A 55 -11.38 5.86 -7.69
C GLY A 55 -11.47 7.22 -6.99
N SER A 56 -11.04 7.36 -5.72
CA SER A 56 -11.09 8.64 -4.98
C SER A 56 -9.98 9.64 -5.34
N GLY A 57 -9.09 9.28 -6.25
CA GLY A 57 -8.00 10.17 -6.69
C GLY A 57 -6.77 10.15 -5.77
N LYS A 58 -6.45 9.03 -5.10
CA LYS A 58 -5.22 8.86 -4.29
C LYS A 58 -3.97 9.39 -4.98
N THR A 59 -3.68 8.87 -6.18
CA THR A 59 -2.49 9.28 -6.95
C THR A 59 -2.53 10.76 -7.33
N ARG A 60 -3.70 11.34 -7.56
CA ARG A 60 -3.83 12.79 -7.82
C ARG A 60 -3.44 13.62 -6.60
N SER A 61 -3.92 13.24 -5.41
CA SER A 61 -3.52 13.91 -4.16
C SER A 61 -2.05 13.72 -3.85
N LEU A 62 -1.48 12.53 -4.10
CA LEU A 62 -0.04 12.30 -4.00
C LEU A 62 0.75 13.25 -4.91
N ILE A 63 0.38 13.37 -6.19
CA ILE A 63 1.04 14.29 -7.13
C ILE A 63 0.89 15.75 -6.70
N LYS A 64 -0.29 16.18 -6.25
CA LYS A 64 -0.48 17.54 -5.71
C LYS A 64 0.43 17.81 -4.50
N THR A 65 0.52 16.84 -3.59
CA THR A 65 1.42 16.91 -2.43
C THR A 65 2.88 17.06 -2.87
N LEU A 66 3.32 16.26 -3.84
CA LEU A 66 4.70 16.32 -4.35
C LEU A 66 4.99 17.63 -5.08
N THR A 67 4.03 18.16 -5.85
CA THR A 67 4.15 19.48 -6.49
C THR A 67 4.28 20.58 -5.44
N PHE A 68 3.44 20.57 -4.41
CA PHE A 68 3.53 21.52 -3.29
C PHE A 68 4.90 21.45 -2.57
N LEU A 69 5.43 20.23 -2.34
CA LEU A 69 6.73 20.04 -1.70
C LEU A 69 7.89 20.50 -2.58
N ASP A 70 7.78 20.36 -3.89
CA ASP A 70 8.74 20.90 -4.85
C ASP A 70 8.79 22.43 -4.79
N GLU A 71 7.63 23.08 -4.81
CA GLU A 71 7.51 24.55 -4.75
C GLU A 71 8.00 25.13 -3.40
N THR A 72 7.79 24.41 -2.31
CA THR A 72 8.08 24.91 -0.95
C THR A 72 9.45 24.50 -0.39
N LEU A 73 9.92 23.29 -0.73
CA LEU A 73 11.12 22.68 -0.17
C LEU A 73 12.16 22.30 -1.23
N GLY A 74 11.84 22.42 -2.55
CA GLY A 74 12.70 21.95 -3.63
C GLY A 74 14.12 22.48 -3.56
N ASP A 75 14.31 23.80 -3.43
CA ASP A 75 15.62 24.44 -3.34
C ASP A 75 16.40 24.00 -2.09
N TRP A 76 15.72 23.86 -0.95
CA TRP A 76 16.32 23.37 0.28
C TRP A 76 16.78 21.92 0.14
N LEU A 77 15.97 21.06 -0.46
CA LEU A 77 16.31 19.66 -0.70
C LEU A 77 17.54 19.54 -1.62
N LEU A 78 17.57 20.27 -2.72
CA LEU A 78 18.69 20.30 -3.66
C LEU A 78 19.98 20.78 -2.97
N THR A 79 19.92 21.90 -2.24
CA THR A 79 21.07 22.49 -1.55
C THR A 79 21.65 21.53 -0.51
N ASN A 80 20.79 20.79 0.20
CA ASN A 80 21.19 19.85 1.24
C ASN A 80 21.41 18.41 0.72
N ARG A 81 21.31 18.17 -0.59
CA ARG A 81 21.43 16.84 -1.23
C ARG A 81 20.48 15.81 -0.63
N LYS A 82 19.26 16.25 -0.32
CA LYS A 82 18.19 15.40 0.20
C LYS A 82 17.14 15.16 -0.85
N GLN A 83 16.38 14.10 -0.69
CA GLN A 83 15.30 13.74 -1.59
C GLN A 83 14.02 13.41 -0.81
N ILE A 84 12.90 13.49 -1.47
CA ILE A 84 11.64 12.90 -1.01
C ILE A 84 11.57 11.50 -1.57
N ALA A 85 11.45 10.50 -0.71
CA ALA A 85 11.21 9.13 -1.14
C ALA A 85 9.72 8.92 -1.41
N VAL A 86 9.42 8.30 -2.55
CA VAL A 86 8.06 7.88 -2.92
C VAL A 86 8.10 6.38 -3.19
N ILE A 87 7.38 5.63 -2.37
CA ILE A 87 7.27 4.18 -2.52
C ILE A 87 5.90 3.86 -3.12
N THR A 88 5.90 3.04 -4.16
CA THR A 88 4.69 2.47 -4.74
C THR A 88 4.85 0.98 -4.98
N TYR A 89 3.78 0.32 -5.40
CA TYR A 89 3.77 -1.14 -5.48
C TYR A 89 4.38 -1.68 -6.79
N THR A 90 4.19 -0.99 -7.93
CA THR A 90 4.58 -1.47 -9.26
C THR A 90 5.53 -0.51 -9.98
N ASN A 91 6.36 -1.06 -10.90
CA ASN A 91 7.21 -0.24 -11.76
C ASN A 91 6.37 0.69 -12.66
N ALA A 92 5.22 0.24 -13.14
CA ALA A 92 4.33 1.07 -13.93
C ALA A 92 3.83 2.31 -13.15
N ALA A 93 3.53 2.15 -11.86
CA ALA A 93 3.18 3.29 -11.00
C ALA A 93 4.39 4.20 -10.73
N CYS A 94 5.60 3.64 -10.55
CA CYS A 94 6.83 4.43 -10.46
C CYS A 94 7.04 5.31 -11.70
N ASP A 95 6.90 4.73 -12.89
CA ASP A 95 7.07 5.43 -14.17
C ASP A 95 6.01 6.53 -14.35
N GLU A 96 4.76 6.24 -14.02
CA GLU A 96 3.65 7.20 -14.10
C GLU A 96 3.87 8.40 -13.15
N ILE A 97 4.25 8.15 -11.90
CA ILE A 97 4.54 9.20 -10.91
C ILE A 97 5.75 10.01 -11.39
N SER A 98 6.84 9.35 -11.77
CA SER A 98 8.07 10.01 -12.25
C SER A 98 7.81 10.90 -13.46
N ARG A 99 7.02 10.41 -14.42
CA ARG A 99 6.62 11.16 -15.60
C ARG A 99 5.82 12.42 -15.24
N ARG A 100 4.86 12.31 -14.32
CA ARG A 100 4.05 13.47 -13.86
C ARG A 100 4.88 14.49 -13.08
N LEU A 101 5.97 14.06 -12.47
CA LEU A 101 6.92 14.91 -11.78
C LEU A 101 8.08 15.39 -12.65
N HIS A 102 8.00 15.17 -13.97
CA HIS A 102 9.03 15.56 -14.94
C HIS A 102 10.43 15.04 -14.57
N TYR A 103 10.54 13.86 -13.95
CA TYR A 103 11.79 13.21 -13.56
C TYR A 103 12.72 14.10 -12.71
N LYS A 104 12.17 15.00 -11.89
CA LYS A 104 12.96 15.87 -11.03
C LYS A 104 13.79 15.06 -10.03
N SER A 105 15.06 15.42 -9.88
CA SER A 105 16.03 14.68 -9.05
C SER A 105 15.78 14.75 -7.53
N ILE A 106 14.93 15.66 -7.08
CA ILE A 106 14.52 15.74 -5.67
C ILE A 106 13.58 14.61 -5.25
N PHE A 107 13.00 13.88 -6.21
CA PHE A 107 12.13 12.77 -5.96
C PHE A 107 12.82 11.43 -6.24
N SER A 108 12.84 10.56 -5.26
CA SER A 108 13.29 9.17 -5.39
C SER A 108 12.05 8.26 -5.44
N VAL A 109 11.56 8.01 -6.65
CA VAL A 109 10.36 7.18 -6.85
C VAL A 109 10.79 5.74 -7.14
N SER A 110 10.34 4.78 -6.34
CA SER A 110 10.75 3.39 -6.48
C SER A 110 9.75 2.41 -5.87
N THR A 111 9.91 1.12 -6.18
CA THR A 111 9.18 0.06 -5.49
C THR A 111 9.78 -0.17 -4.09
N ILE A 112 8.99 -0.79 -3.19
CA ILE A 112 9.43 -1.18 -1.85
C ILE A 112 10.79 -1.89 -1.88
N HIS A 113 10.95 -2.85 -2.77
CA HIS A 113 12.16 -3.67 -2.87
C HIS A 113 13.36 -2.84 -3.33
N SER A 114 13.17 -2.01 -4.35
CA SER A 114 14.21 -1.12 -4.86
C SER A 114 14.65 -0.12 -3.80
N PHE A 115 13.71 0.50 -3.10
CA PHE A 115 13.98 1.45 -2.03
C PHE A 115 14.84 0.83 -0.92
N LEU A 116 14.42 -0.32 -0.40
CA LEU A 116 15.14 -1.00 0.67
C LEU A 116 16.52 -1.45 0.22
N TRP A 117 16.64 -1.98 -0.99
CA TRP A 117 17.93 -2.38 -1.54
C TRP A 117 18.90 -1.20 -1.67
N GLU A 118 18.44 -0.07 -2.23
CA GLU A 118 19.27 1.13 -2.34
C GLU A 118 19.77 1.62 -0.98
N LEU A 119 18.95 1.52 0.05
CA LEU A 119 19.30 1.93 1.40
C LEU A 119 20.37 1.00 2.02
N ILE A 120 20.30 -0.32 1.78
CA ILE A 120 21.15 -1.30 2.49
C ILE A 120 22.33 -1.83 1.66
N LYS A 121 22.33 -1.72 0.33
CA LYS A 121 23.30 -2.37 -0.57
C LYS A 121 24.77 -2.13 -0.27
N ASN A 122 25.11 -1.03 0.40
CA ASN A 122 26.48 -0.68 0.76
C ASN A 122 26.97 -1.33 2.07
N TYR A 123 26.06 -1.92 2.85
CA TYR A 123 26.35 -2.50 4.17
C TYR A 123 26.58 -4.02 4.05
N GLN A 124 27.54 -4.43 3.20
CA GLN A 124 27.77 -5.80 2.80
C GLN A 124 28.12 -6.74 3.96
N SER A 125 28.84 -6.25 4.97
CA SER A 125 29.17 -7.01 6.19
C SER A 125 27.91 -7.36 7.00
N ASP A 126 27.04 -6.39 7.16
CA ASP A 126 25.79 -6.55 7.92
C ASP A 126 24.81 -7.43 7.15
N ILE A 127 24.72 -7.27 5.82
CA ILE A 127 23.98 -8.16 4.93
C ILE A 127 24.45 -9.59 5.13
N LYS A 128 25.77 -9.85 5.07
CA LYS A 128 26.33 -11.19 5.25
C LYS A 128 26.00 -11.78 6.61
N ALA A 129 26.15 -11.02 7.67
CA ALA A 129 25.83 -11.45 9.03
C ALA A 129 24.33 -11.79 9.17
N TRP A 130 23.47 -10.94 8.60
CA TRP A 130 22.03 -11.16 8.61
C TRP A 130 21.64 -12.44 7.84
N VAL A 131 22.18 -12.64 6.64
CA VAL A 131 21.90 -13.82 5.80
C VAL A 131 22.31 -15.10 6.51
N ILE A 132 23.52 -15.14 7.12
CA ILE A 132 23.99 -16.29 7.90
C ILE A 132 23.01 -16.60 9.04
N ASN A 133 22.64 -15.58 9.82
CA ASN A 133 21.72 -15.77 10.94
C ASN A 133 20.34 -16.23 10.48
N SER A 134 19.81 -15.63 9.41
CA SER A 134 18.49 -16.00 8.86
C SER A 134 18.47 -17.46 8.38
N ILE A 135 19.50 -17.89 7.65
CA ILE A 135 19.59 -19.28 7.18
C ILE A 135 19.68 -20.26 8.35
N ASN A 136 20.46 -19.96 9.39
CA ASN A 136 20.55 -20.81 10.57
C ASN A 136 19.23 -20.95 11.29
N LEU A 137 18.49 -19.86 11.48
CA LEU A 137 17.14 -19.88 12.08
C LEU A 137 16.17 -20.71 11.24
N GLU A 138 16.17 -20.53 9.94
CA GLU A 138 15.28 -21.26 9.03
C GLU A 138 15.61 -22.78 9.02
N ILE A 139 16.89 -23.15 9.07
CA ILE A 139 17.32 -24.57 9.21
C ILE A 139 16.78 -25.14 10.53
N ALA A 140 16.98 -24.44 11.66
CA ALA A 140 16.52 -24.89 12.96
C ALA A 140 15.00 -25.11 13.00
N GLU A 141 14.22 -24.19 12.42
CA GLU A 141 12.76 -24.32 12.32
C GLU A 141 12.35 -25.52 11.45
N LEU A 142 13.03 -25.73 10.31
CA LEU A 142 12.75 -26.84 9.43
C LEU A 142 13.08 -28.18 10.08
N GLU A 143 14.19 -28.27 10.80
CA GLU A 143 14.61 -29.46 11.54
C GLU A 143 13.62 -29.77 12.68
N GLU A 144 13.11 -28.76 13.39
CA GLU A 144 12.09 -28.96 14.43
C GLU A 144 10.78 -29.48 13.82
N LYS A 145 10.32 -28.89 12.71
CA LYS A 145 9.15 -29.38 11.97
C LYS A 145 9.36 -30.78 11.43
N GLN A 146 10.58 -31.13 11.02
CA GLN A 146 10.96 -32.45 10.54
C GLN A 146 10.87 -33.51 11.65
N ARG A 147 11.36 -33.20 12.84
CA ARG A 147 11.29 -34.10 14.03
C ARG A 147 9.84 -34.42 14.46
N LYS A 148 8.91 -33.46 14.26
CA LYS A 148 7.49 -33.59 14.62
C LYS A 148 6.64 -34.26 13.53
N SER A 149 7.18 -34.50 12.33
CA SER A 149 6.42 -34.99 11.17
C SER A 149 6.62 -36.48 10.93
N LYS A 150 5.58 -37.16 10.40
CA LYS A 150 5.67 -38.51 9.87
C LYS A 150 6.35 -38.51 8.50
N ALA A 151 6.95 -39.64 8.12
CA ALA A 151 7.54 -39.81 6.77
C ALA A 151 6.50 -39.61 5.67
N GLY A 152 6.87 -38.91 4.58
CA GLY A 152 6.01 -38.63 3.42
C GLY A 152 6.57 -37.51 2.56
N LYS A 153 5.94 -37.23 1.43
CA LYS A 153 6.37 -36.20 0.44
C LYS A 153 6.72 -34.84 1.03
N THR A 154 5.98 -34.38 2.04
CA THR A 154 6.25 -33.11 2.72
C THR A 154 7.54 -33.18 3.55
N SER A 155 7.84 -34.33 4.14
CA SER A 155 9.09 -34.60 4.91
C SER A 155 10.29 -34.64 3.97
N GLU A 156 10.18 -35.27 2.81
CA GLU A 156 11.24 -35.33 1.78
C GLU A 156 11.56 -33.93 1.24
N LYS A 157 10.53 -33.14 0.88
CA LYS A 157 10.72 -31.76 0.42
C LYS A 157 11.45 -30.91 1.46
N ARG A 158 11.07 -31.06 2.74
CA ARG A 158 11.68 -30.30 3.83
C ARG A 158 13.15 -30.68 4.04
N ALA A 159 13.48 -31.98 3.93
CA ALA A 159 14.85 -32.44 3.98
C ALA A 159 15.70 -31.84 2.83
N GLU A 160 15.12 -31.74 1.64
CA GLU A 160 15.80 -31.09 0.51
C GLU A 160 15.98 -29.58 0.72
N ASP A 161 15.00 -28.90 1.27
CA ASP A 161 15.11 -27.47 1.61
C ASP A 161 16.19 -27.22 2.65
N ILE A 162 16.30 -28.07 3.69
CA ILE A 162 17.41 -28.02 4.66
C ILE A 162 18.75 -28.18 3.97
N ARG A 163 18.89 -29.18 3.09
CA ARG A 163 20.15 -29.42 2.36
C ARG A 163 20.54 -28.21 1.51
N LYS A 164 19.61 -27.63 0.73
CA LYS A 164 19.86 -26.45 -0.09
C LYS A 164 20.34 -25.25 0.76
N LYS A 165 19.73 -25.06 1.93
CA LYS A 165 20.11 -23.99 2.85
C LYS A 165 21.50 -24.22 3.47
N GLN A 166 21.84 -25.47 3.84
CA GLN A 166 23.18 -25.84 4.31
C GLN A 166 24.24 -25.65 3.24
N GLU A 167 23.96 -26.01 1.99
CA GLU A 167 24.86 -25.77 0.85
C GLU A 167 25.10 -24.26 0.61
N ARG A 168 24.04 -23.44 0.69
CA ARG A 168 24.19 -21.98 0.59
C ARG A 168 25.04 -21.44 1.74
N LEU A 169 24.80 -21.89 2.97
CA LEU A 169 25.56 -21.49 4.15
C LEU A 169 27.06 -21.82 4.03
N ALA A 170 27.38 -23.02 3.53
CA ALA A 170 28.78 -23.43 3.32
C ALA A 170 29.52 -22.51 2.31
N LYS A 171 28.83 -22.06 1.27
CA LYS A 171 29.39 -21.19 0.23
C LYS A 171 29.38 -19.69 0.59
N ILE A 172 28.60 -19.27 1.58
CA ILE A 172 28.40 -17.86 1.90
C ILE A 172 29.70 -17.15 2.32
N ASN A 173 30.67 -17.92 2.89
CA ASN A 173 31.96 -17.36 3.29
C ASN A 173 32.80 -16.90 2.10
N THR A 174 32.59 -17.47 0.90
CA THR A 174 33.27 -17.11 -0.35
C THR A 174 32.62 -15.90 -1.03
N VAL A 175 31.39 -15.51 -0.60
CA VAL A 175 30.68 -14.37 -1.17
C VAL A 175 31.37 -13.08 -0.74
N ARG A 176 31.84 -12.30 -1.72
CA ARG A 176 32.43 -10.98 -1.52
C ARG A 176 31.41 -9.87 -1.48
N ARG A 177 30.37 -9.99 -2.29
CA ARG A 177 29.30 -9.01 -2.44
C ARG A 177 27.99 -9.69 -2.73
N PHE A 178 26.96 -9.34 -1.96
CA PHE A 178 25.58 -9.73 -2.25
C PHE A 178 24.99 -8.81 -3.32
N THR A 179 24.16 -9.40 -4.17
CA THR A 179 23.48 -8.73 -5.26
C THR A 179 21.96 -8.94 -5.14
N TYR A 180 21.23 -8.03 -5.72
CA TYR A 180 19.77 -8.12 -5.80
C TYR A 180 19.30 -7.40 -7.07
N ASN A 181 18.43 -8.05 -7.84
CA ASN A 181 17.77 -7.47 -9.00
C ASN A 181 16.26 -7.36 -8.71
N PRO A 182 15.71 -6.14 -8.53
CA PRO A 182 14.28 -5.96 -8.26
C PRO A 182 13.37 -6.37 -9.41
N ASN A 183 13.89 -6.40 -10.65
CA ASN A 183 13.14 -6.62 -11.88
C ASN A 183 13.48 -7.95 -12.59
N GLY A 184 14.22 -8.85 -11.95
CA GLY A 184 14.68 -10.07 -12.59
C GLY A 184 14.91 -11.22 -11.63
N ASP A 185 15.40 -12.32 -12.19
CA ASP A 185 15.72 -13.51 -11.42
C ASP A 185 16.89 -13.26 -10.48
N ASN A 186 16.71 -13.67 -9.23
CA ASN A 186 17.71 -13.62 -8.19
C ASN A 186 18.23 -15.04 -7.96
N VAL A 187 19.20 -15.48 -8.77
CA VAL A 187 19.77 -16.83 -8.75
C VAL A 187 21.22 -16.78 -8.31
N GLY A 188 21.61 -17.68 -7.41
CA GLY A 188 22.97 -17.78 -6.92
C GLY A 188 23.08 -17.71 -5.39
N TYR A 189 24.26 -18.06 -4.89
CA TYR A 189 24.52 -18.05 -3.43
C TYR A 189 24.70 -16.62 -2.89
N ASP A 190 25.11 -15.72 -3.76
CA ASP A 190 25.34 -14.29 -3.53
C ASP A 190 24.11 -13.42 -3.84
N SER A 191 23.03 -14.04 -4.35
CA SER A 191 21.82 -13.33 -4.70
C SER A 191 20.80 -13.36 -3.54
N LEU A 192 20.19 -12.20 -3.28
CA LEU A 192 19.12 -12.05 -2.32
C LEU A 192 17.76 -12.15 -3.02
N ASN A 193 16.80 -12.80 -2.39
CA ASN A 193 15.43 -12.80 -2.88
C ASN A 193 14.62 -11.62 -2.33
N HIS A 194 13.44 -11.38 -2.90
CA HIS A 194 12.56 -10.27 -2.53
C HIS A 194 12.22 -10.26 -1.02
N SER A 195 11.91 -11.43 -0.45
CA SER A 195 11.57 -11.54 0.97
C SER A 195 12.76 -11.25 1.88
N GLU A 196 13.97 -11.69 1.51
CA GLU A 196 15.20 -11.40 2.25
C GLU A 196 15.48 -9.90 2.30
N VAL A 197 15.35 -9.19 1.17
CA VAL A 197 15.59 -7.74 1.09
C VAL A 197 14.61 -6.98 1.99
N VAL A 198 13.32 -7.32 1.95
CA VAL A 198 12.32 -6.63 2.78
C VAL A 198 12.53 -6.91 4.27
N LYS A 199 12.69 -8.17 4.67
CA LYS A 199 12.90 -8.54 6.07
C LYS A 199 14.19 -7.92 6.65
N MET A 200 15.28 -7.95 5.87
CA MET A 200 16.56 -7.40 6.29
C MET A 200 16.51 -5.87 6.37
N GLY A 201 16.02 -5.20 5.32
CA GLY A 201 15.91 -3.76 5.29
C GLY A 201 15.02 -3.22 6.41
N SER A 202 13.86 -3.85 6.61
CA SER A 202 12.96 -3.49 7.73
C SER A 202 13.62 -3.69 9.09
N LYS A 203 14.37 -4.80 9.28
CA LYS A 203 15.10 -5.05 10.52
C LYS A 203 16.17 -4.00 10.77
N PHE A 204 16.95 -3.62 9.75
CA PHE A 204 18.01 -2.62 9.89
C PHE A 204 17.42 -1.25 10.23
N ILE A 205 16.33 -0.85 9.57
CA ILE A 205 15.62 0.40 9.89
C ILE A 205 15.06 0.38 11.31
N CYS A 206 14.49 -0.75 11.76
CA CYS A 206 13.86 -0.84 13.08
C CYS A 206 14.90 -0.85 14.21
N ALA A 207 16.01 -1.58 14.05
CA ALA A 207 16.93 -1.91 15.12
C ALA A 207 18.14 -0.96 15.24
N GLU A 208 18.59 -0.37 14.12
CA GLU A 208 19.87 0.32 14.07
C GLU A 208 19.69 1.85 13.97
N ASP A 209 20.03 2.57 15.02
CA ASP A 209 19.94 4.04 15.06
C ASP A 209 20.74 4.71 13.91
N THR A 210 21.89 4.12 13.55
CA THR A 210 22.69 4.59 12.41
C THR A 210 21.88 4.51 11.10
N MET A 211 21.17 3.42 10.86
CA MET A 211 20.34 3.24 9.67
C MET A 211 19.16 4.22 9.66
N GLN A 212 18.54 4.48 10.82
CA GLN A 212 17.47 5.48 10.95
C GLN A 212 18.01 6.89 10.61
N ASN A 213 19.18 7.26 11.13
CA ASN A 213 19.80 8.54 10.82
C ASN A 213 20.16 8.67 9.33
N ILE A 214 20.63 7.61 8.69
CA ILE A 214 20.91 7.58 7.25
C ILE A 214 19.62 7.79 6.46
N LEU A 215 18.57 7.04 6.79
CA LEU A 215 17.25 7.18 6.17
C LEU A 215 16.75 8.62 6.24
N ILE A 216 16.73 9.22 7.42
CA ILE A 216 16.21 10.57 7.64
C ILE A 216 17.11 11.64 7.01
N SER A 217 18.44 11.44 7.03
CA SER A 217 19.35 12.39 6.42
C SER A 217 19.22 12.44 4.90
N GLN A 218 18.92 11.32 4.28
CA GLN A 218 18.73 11.21 2.83
C GLN A 218 17.30 11.52 2.43
N TYR A 219 16.32 11.00 3.17
CA TYR A 219 14.90 11.10 2.90
C TYR A 219 14.13 11.62 4.12
N PRO A 220 14.11 12.95 4.35
CA PRO A 220 13.35 13.52 5.49
C PRO A 220 11.84 13.36 5.34
N ILE A 221 11.37 13.10 4.13
CA ILE A 221 9.97 12.86 3.79
C ILE A 221 9.86 11.55 3.02
N LEU A 222 8.97 10.68 3.46
CA LEU A 222 8.64 9.40 2.84
C LEU A 222 7.14 9.33 2.56
N LEU A 223 6.76 9.19 1.29
CA LEU A 223 5.38 9.00 0.88
C LEU A 223 5.18 7.57 0.35
N ILE A 224 4.10 6.91 0.75
CA ILE A 224 3.80 5.53 0.38
C ILE A 224 2.43 5.48 -0.27
N ASP A 225 2.40 5.14 -1.56
CA ASP A 225 1.16 4.84 -2.28
C ASP A 225 0.77 3.36 -2.10
N GLU A 226 -0.52 3.06 -2.16
CA GLU A 226 -1.09 1.72 -1.92
C GLU A 226 -0.56 1.08 -0.62
N SER A 227 -0.56 1.86 0.45
CA SER A 227 0.05 1.49 1.74
C SER A 227 -0.55 0.24 2.38
N GLN A 228 -1.78 -0.16 2.02
CA GLN A 228 -2.41 -1.40 2.49
C GLN A 228 -1.69 -2.67 2.01
N ASP A 229 -0.95 -2.59 0.89
CA ASP A 229 -0.17 -3.69 0.33
C ASP A 229 1.30 -3.70 0.82
N THR A 230 1.65 -2.74 1.67
CA THR A 230 3.00 -2.67 2.25
C THR A 230 3.16 -3.76 3.32
N LYS A 231 4.29 -4.49 3.25
CA LYS A 231 4.58 -5.57 4.19
C LYS A 231 4.63 -5.09 5.62
N LYS A 232 4.07 -5.90 6.52
CA LYS A 232 3.95 -5.60 7.94
C LYS A 232 5.28 -5.16 8.57
N GLU A 233 6.36 -5.89 8.27
CA GLU A 233 7.68 -5.60 8.84
C GLU A 233 8.19 -4.21 8.51
N LEU A 234 7.91 -3.73 7.28
CA LEU A 234 8.29 -2.38 6.86
C LEU A 234 7.41 -1.32 7.51
N VAL A 235 6.10 -1.55 7.61
CA VAL A 235 5.19 -0.62 8.29
C VAL A 235 5.59 -0.45 9.76
N ASP A 236 5.87 -1.55 10.46
CA ASP A 236 6.29 -1.53 11.85
C ASP A 236 7.64 -0.79 12.03
N ALA A 237 8.59 -1.00 11.11
CA ALA A 237 9.86 -0.29 11.10
C ALA A 237 9.67 1.22 10.90
N ILE A 238 8.85 1.62 9.93
CA ILE A 238 8.53 3.03 9.65
C ILE A 238 7.85 3.69 10.87
N PHE A 239 6.87 3.04 11.49
CA PHE A 239 6.21 3.57 12.69
C PHE A 239 7.20 3.76 13.85
N THR A 240 8.14 2.82 14.02
CA THR A 240 9.22 2.94 15.01
C THR A 240 10.10 4.16 14.75
N VAL A 241 10.46 4.41 13.49
CA VAL A 241 11.26 5.59 13.12
C VAL A 241 10.48 6.88 13.35
N CYS A 242 9.21 6.94 12.96
CA CYS A 242 8.35 8.11 13.19
C CYS A 242 8.25 8.45 14.68
N GLU A 243 8.05 7.45 15.53
CA GLU A 243 7.96 7.61 16.98
C GLU A 243 9.27 8.18 17.56
N ARG A 244 10.41 7.62 17.17
CA ARG A 244 11.74 8.03 17.69
C ARG A 244 12.22 9.40 17.17
N HIS A 245 11.77 9.78 15.97
CA HIS A 245 12.26 10.97 15.28
C HIS A 245 11.14 11.97 14.94
N LYS A 246 10.20 12.14 15.88
CA LYS A 246 9.10 13.10 15.73
C LYS A 246 9.60 14.48 15.31
N GLY A 247 8.94 15.09 14.33
CA GLY A 247 9.30 16.40 13.80
C GLY A 247 10.51 16.44 12.86
N LYS A 248 11.27 15.34 12.72
CA LYS A 248 12.43 15.26 11.82
C LYS A 248 12.20 14.36 10.61
N PHE A 249 11.27 13.43 10.72
CA PHE A 249 10.89 12.50 9.69
C PHE A 249 9.38 12.53 9.51
N ILE A 250 8.93 12.82 8.32
CA ILE A 250 7.50 12.92 7.98
C ILE A 250 7.16 11.75 7.07
N VAL A 251 6.13 11.02 7.43
CA VAL A 251 5.61 9.93 6.61
C VAL A 251 4.17 10.23 6.22
N GLY A 252 3.88 10.14 4.93
CA GLY A 252 2.53 10.18 4.38
C GLY A 252 2.16 8.85 3.74
N MET A 253 1.07 8.26 4.17
CA MET A 253 0.55 7.01 3.63
C MET A 253 -0.76 7.26 2.89
N PHE A 254 -0.89 6.72 1.68
CA PHE A 254 -2.12 6.76 0.90
C PHE A 254 -2.62 5.33 0.72
N GLY A 255 -3.84 5.03 1.13
CA GLY A 255 -4.33 3.66 1.04
C GLY A 255 -5.82 3.50 1.23
N ASP A 256 -6.30 2.31 0.86
CA ASP A 256 -7.64 1.82 1.15
C ASP A 256 -7.53 0.49 1.91
N THR A 257 -7.89 0.49 3.16
CA THR A 257 -7.80 -0.70 4.03
C THR A 257 -8.64 -1.89 3.53
N MET A 258 -9.66 -1.64 2.70
CA MET A 258 -10.49 -2.68 2.07
C MET A 258 -9.88 -3.29 0.80
N GLN A 259 -8.90 -2.63 0.17
CA GLN A 259 -8.29 -3.08 -1.08
C GLN A 259 -7.03 -3.91 -0.87
N ARG A 260 -6.77 -4.39 0.34
CA ARG A 260 -5.61 -5.26 0.60
C ARG A 260 -5.73 -6.56 -0.22
N ILE A 261 -4.81 -6.75 -1.15
CA ILE A 261 -4.74 -7.91 -2.04
C ILE A 261 -3.80 -8.99 -1.45
N TYR A 262 -2.78 -8.56 -0.69
CA TYR A 262 -1.73 -9.46 -0.19
C TYR A 262 -1.93 -9.81 1.28
N GLN A 263 -1.80 -11.10 1.58
CA GLN A 263 -1.95 -11.63 2.95
C GLN A 263 -0.83 -11.19 3.89
N ASP A 264 0.34 -10.84 3.38
CA ASP A 264 1.51 -10.40 4.15
C ASP A 264 1.55 -8.88 4.43
N GLY A 265 0.55 -8.13 3.97
CA GLY A 265 0.30 -6.76 4.41
C GLY A 265 -0.10 -6.68 5.89
N LYS A 266 0.08 -5.51 6.51
CA LYS A 266 -0.28 -5.34 7.92
C LYS A 266 -1.79 -5.46 8.12
N GLU A 267 -2.20 -6.48 8.90
CA GLU A 267 -3.60 -6.65 9.30
C GLU A 267 -4.08 -5.46 10.13
N ASN A 268 -5.33 -5.06 9.90
CA ASN A 268 -5.96 -3.94 10.61
C ASN A 268 -5.09 -2.66 10.63
N LEU A 269 -4.45 -2.34 9.50
CA LEU A 269 -3.57 -1.18 9.39
C LEU A 269 -4.22 0.10 9.92
N SER A 270 -5.51 0.31 9.63
CA SER A 270 -6.27 1.47 10.11
C SER A 270 -6.28 1.63 11.64
N GLN A 271 -6.30 0.51 12.37
CA GLN A 271 -6.29 0.49 13.84
C GLN A 271 -4.88 0.65 14.43
N CYS A 272 -3.85 0.44 13.59
CA CYS A 272 -2.46 0.53 14.01
C CYS A 272 -1.83 1.90 13.74
N ILE A 273 -2.54 2.80 13.03
CA ILE A 273 -2.04 4.14 12.75
C ILE A 273 -1.97 4.92 14.07
N PRO A 274 -0.79 5.51 14.41
CA PRO A 274 -0.64 6.26 15.65
C PRO A 274 -1.70 7.36 15.81
N ASP A 275 -2.09 7.66 17.05
CA ASP A 275 -3.16 8.61 17.33
C ASP A 275 -2.80 10.06 17.01
N ASP A 276 -1.50 10.38 17.05
CA ASP A 276 -0.96 11.71 16.72
C ASP A 276 -0.82 11.97 15.21
N TRP A 277 -1.13 10.98 14.36
CA TRP A 277 -1.15 11.17 12.92
C TRP A 277 -2.44 11.85 12.47
N VAL A 278 -2.31 12.72 11.46
CA VAL A 278 -3.46 13.29 10.76
C VAL A 278 -4.09 12.22 9.86
N LYS A 279 -5.41 12.13 9.87
CA LYS A 279 -6.14 11.01 9.21
C LYS A 279 -7.19 11.55 8.21
N PRO A 280 -6.78 12.25 7.14
CA PRO A 280 -7.72 12.78 6.15
C PRO A 280 -8.47 11.66 5.44
N GLN A 281 -9.72 11.91 5.10
CA GLN A 281 -10.58 10.93 4.43
C GLN A 281 -11.12 11.49 3.13
N LYS A 282 -10.92 10.75 2.03
CA LYS A 282 -11.51 11.06 0.73
C LYS A 282 -12.76 10.24 0.51
N ILE A 283 -13.86 10.93 0.23
CA ILE A 283 -15.17 10.30 0.05
C ILE A 283 -15.66 10.30 -1.40
N MET A 284 -15.14 11.19 -2.26
CA MET A 284 -15.53 11.20 -3.68
C MET A 284 -15.00 10.01 -4.45
N ASN A 285 -15.83 9.43 -5.31
CA ASN A 285 -15.43 8.46 -6.31
C ASN A 285 -15.55 9.08 -7.71
N HIS A 286 -14.38 9.39 -8.31
CA HIS A 286 -14.30 10.03 -9.61
C HIS A 286 -14.31 9.05 -10.78
N ARG A 287 -14.37 7.73 -10.52
CA ARG A 287 -14.19 6.69 -11.54
C ARG A 287 -15.46 5.93 -11.86
N SER A 288 -16.24 5.60 -10.84
CA SER A 288 -17.27 4.57 -10.94
C SER A 288 -18.65 5.18 -11.10
N ALA A 289 -19.51 4.49 -11.85
CA ALA A 289 -20.93 4.81 -11.97
C ALA A 289 -21.65 4.69 -10.61
N SER A 290 -22.75 5.42 -10.41
CA SER A 290 -23.41 5.59 -9.11
C SER A 290 -23.89 4.26 -8.49
N ARG A 291 -24.43 3.33 -9.29
CA ARG A 291 -24.84 1.99 -8.80
C ARG A 291 -23.66 1.16 -8.32
N ILE A 292 -22.48 1.29 -8.96
CA ILE A 292 -21.27 0.59 -8.55
C ILE A 292 -20.79 1.13 -7.21
N VAL A 293 -20.81 2.46 -7.01
CA VAL A 293 -20.48 3.08 -5.71
C VAL A 293 -21.46 2.61 -4.63
N THR A 294 -22.76 2.56 -4.93
CA THR A 294 -23.78 2.07 -3.98
C THR A 294 -23.50 0.61 -3.58
N LEU A 295 -23.18 -0.27 -4.54
CA LEU A 295 -22.82 -1.65 -4.24
C LEU A 295 -21.55 -1.74 -3.40
N ALA A 296 -20.51 -0.99 -3.76
CA ALA A 296 -19.25 -0.95 -3.01
C ALA A 296 -19.47 -0.50 -1.56
N ASN A 297 -20.30 0.53 -1.34
CA ASN A 297 -20.66 1.00 0.00
C ASN A 297 -21.44 -0.07 0.79
N ALA A 298 -22.37 -0.79 0.15
CA ALA A 298 -23.12 -1.87 0.80
C ALA A 298 -22.20 -3.02 1.25
N ILE A 299 -21.20 -3.37 0.44
CA ILE A 299 -20.18 -4.36 0.82
C ILE A 299 -19.31 -3.83 1.96
N ARG A 300 -18.85 -2.58 1.90
CA ARG A 300 -18.03 -1.94 2.93
C ARG A 300 -18.73 -1.84 4.28
N PHE A 301 -20.03 -1.61 4.29
CA PHE A 301 -20.80 -1.46 5.54
C PHE A 301 -20.65 -2.65 6.49
N THR A 302 -20.32 -3.83 5.96
CA THR A 302 -20.06 -5.04 6.79
C THR A 302 -18.67 -5.06 7.44
N VAL A 303 -17.76 -4.16 7.05
CA VAL A 303 -16.34 -4.19 7.44
C VAL A 303 -15.90 -2.88 8.07
N ASP A 304 -16.23 -1.75 7.46
CA ASP A 304 -15.91 -0.42 7.97
C ASP A 304 -17.07 0.57 7.75
N THR A 305 -16.93 1.77 8.30
CA THR A 305 -17.94 2.83 8.17
C THR A 305 -17.64 3.82 7.04
N GLN A 306 -16.59 3.58 6.25
CA GLN A 306 -16.21 4.49 5.18
C GLN A 306 -17.15 4.34 3.99
N GLN A 307 -17.73 5.45 3.58
CA GLN A 307 -18.62 5.50 2.42
C GLN A 307 -18.04 6.44 1.36
N GLN A 308 -18.26 6.08 0.11
CA GLN A 308 -17.91 6.91 -1.02
C GLN A 308 -19.17 7.54 -1.62
N ARG A 309 -18.98 8.72 -2.25
CA ARG A 309 -20.01 9.39 -3.05
C ARG A 309 -19.62 9.34 -4.53
N PRO A 310 -20.55 9.04 -5.43
CA PRO A 310 -20.31 9.24 -6.86
C PRO A 310 -20.29 10.73 -7.17
N ARG A 311 -19.66 11.13 -8.26
CA ARG A 311 -19.77 12.49 -8.80
C ARG A 311 -21.23 12.82 -9.14
N SER A 312 -21.56 14.11 -9.14
CA SER A 312 -22.91 14.59 -9.50
C SER A 312 -23.29 14.24 -10.95
N ASP A 313 -22.31 14.20 -11.86
CA ASP A 313 -22.46 13.83 -13.27
C ASP A 313 -22.19 12.34 -13.57
N ALA A 314 -22.04 11.51 -12.53
CA ALA A 314 -21.77 10.09 -12.71
C ALA A 314 -22.96 9.38 -13.39
N GLU A 315 -22.65 8.55 -14.37
CA GLU A 315 -23.64 7.67 -14.97
C GLU A 315 -24.28 6.75 -13.94
N VAL A 316 -25.49 6.31 -14.20
CA VAL A 316 -26.18 5.37 -13.31
C VAL A 316 -25.44 4.02 -13.27
N GLY A 317 -25.02 3.53 -14.43
CA GLY A 317 -24.31 2.26 -14.60
C GLY A 317 -25.19 1.03 -14.34
N ASN A 318 -24.61 -0.14 -14.55
CA ASN A 318 -25.29 -1.42 -14.40
C ASN A 318 -24.57 -2.32 -13.40
N VAL A 319 -25.36 -2.98 -12.54
CA VAL A 319 -24.88 -4.02 -11.61
C VAL A 319 -25.82 -5.21 -11.72
N ARG A 320 -25.28 -6.39 -12.00
CA ARG A 320 -26.03 -7.64 -12.12
C ARG A 320 -25.40 -8.74 -11.27
N LEU A 321 -26.25 -9.56 -10.67
CA LEU A 321 -25.87 -10.79 -9.98
C LEU A 321 -26.32 -11.98 -10.81
N PHE A 322 -25.36 -12.80 -11.24
CA PHE A 322 -25.63 -14.06 -11.94
C PHE A 322 -25.45 -15.23 -10.95
N ILE A 323 -26.52 -16.01 -10.77
CA ILE A 323 -26.48 -17.20 -9.92
C ILE A 323 -26.53 -18.40 -10.85
N VAL A 324 -25.49 -19.22 -10.80
CA VAL A 324 -25.34 -20.41 -11.65
C VAL A 324 -25.13 -21.64 -10.78
N SER A 325 -25.45 -22.83 -11.34
CA SER A 325 -25.20 -24.09 -10.67
C SER A 325 -23.69 -24.33 -10.49
N SER A 326 -23.30 -25.03 -9.44
CA SER A 326 -21.88 -25.36 -9.14
C SER A 326 -21.24 -26.27 -10.20
N ASP A 327 -22.03 -26.98 -10.98
CA ASP A 327 -21.62 -27.87 -12.08
C ASP A 327 -21.70 -27.20 -13.47
N ALA A 328 -22.09 -25.91 -13.53
CA ALA A 328 -22.12 -25.17 -14.77
C ALA A 328 -20.74 -25.06 -15.43
N ASN A 329 -20.69 -25.17 -16.75
CA ASN A 329 -19.47 -24.95 -17.50
C ASN A 329 -19.06 -23.47 -17.41
N LYS A 330 -17.89 -23.21 -16.85
CA LYS A 330 -17.41 -21.87 -16.57
C LYS A 330 -17.29 -21.00 -17.83
N GLU A 331 -16.67 -21.53 -18.90
CA GLU A 331 -16.44 -20.80 -20.14
C GLU A 331 -17.75 -20.39 -20.83
N VAL A 332 -18.73 -21.34 -20.91
CA VAL A 332 -20.05 -21.08 -21.49
C VAL A 332 -20.83 -20.06 -20.66
N THR A 333 -20.68 -20.11 -19.32
CA THR A 333 -21.33 -19.15 -18.42
C THR A 333 -20.73 -17.76 -18.57
N GLU A 334 -19.42 -17.63 -18.61
CA GLU A 334 -18.72 -16.35 -18.80
C GLU A 334 -19.10 -15.72 -20.15
N GLN A 335 -19.15 -16.49 -21.22
CA GLN A 335 -19.58 -16.02 -22.54
C GLN A 335 -21.06 -15.53 -22.51
N ARG A 336 -21.95 -16.27 -21.85
CA ARG A 336 -23.35 -15.86 -21.74
C ARG A 336 -23.54 -14.61 -20.89
N VAL A 337 -22.75 -14.44 -19.81
CA VAL A 337 -22.72 -13.23 -19.00
C VAL A 337 -22.27 -12.05 -19.84
N ALA A 338 -21.18 -12.21 -20.61
CA ALA A 338 -20.67 -11.15 -21.48
C ALA A 338 -21.69 -10.72 -22.54
N GLU A 339 -22.40 -11.66 -23.18
CA GLU A 339 -23.48 -11.37 -24.12
C GLU A 339 -24.62 -10.54 -23.47
N ILE A 340 -25.13 -10.97 -22.31
CA ILE A 340 -26.20 -10.28 -21.59
C ILE A 340 -25.77 -8.87 -21.20
N MET A 341 -24.55 -8.72 -20.68
CA MET A 341 -24.04 -7.41 -20.28
C MET A 341 -23.81 -6.49 -21.48
N SER A 342 -23.33 -7.02 -22.61
CA SER A 342 -23.17 -6.28 -23.86
C SER A 342 -24.52 -5.77 -24.40
N GLU A 343 -25.56 -6.61 -24.39
CA GLU A 343 -26.89 -6.19 -24.80
C GLU A 343 -27.47 -5.08 -23.91
N GLU A 344 -27.23 -5.15 -22.59
CA GLU A 344 -27.76 -4.17 -21.63
C GLU A 344 -27.03 -2.83 -21.62
N THR A 345 -25.70 -2.87 -21.79
CA THR A 345 -24.87 -1.65 -21.76
C THR A 345 -24.74 -1.00 -23.13
N GLY A 346 -25.08 -1.72 -24.20
CA GLY A 346 -24.81 -1.29 -25.58
C GLY A 346 -23.31 -1.30 -25.93
N ASP A 347 -22.47 -1.91 -25.06
CA ASP A 347 -21.02 -2.03 -25.25
C ASP A 347 -20.71 -3.43 -25.79
N GLY A 348 -20.27 -3.50 -27.05
CA GLY A 348 -19.98 -4.76 -27.74
C GLY A 348 -18.71 -5.49 -27.28
N GLU A 349 -17.98 -4.95 -26.30
CA GLU A 349 -16.66 -5.47 -25.90
C GLU A 349 -16.60 -6.05 -24.48
N TRP A 350 -17.70 -6.47 -23.90
CA TRP A 350 -17.67 -7.20 -22.63
C TRP A 350 -16.89 -8.53 -22.78
N ARG A 351 -15.77 -8.65 -22.07
CA ARG A 351 -14.88 -9.84 -22.08
C ARG A 351 -14.76 -10.44 -20.68
#